data_a29d35a9c61abfb9ed7a9b28c954cd3a
#
_entry.id   a29d35a9c61abfb9ed7a9b28c954cd3a
#
_cell.length_a   1.000
_cell.length_b   1.000
_cell.length_c   1.000
_cell.angle_alpha   90.00
_cell.angle_beta   90.00
_cell.angle_gamma   90.00
#
_symmetry.space_group_name_H-M   'P 1'
#
loop_
_entity.id
_entity.type
_entity.pdbx_description
1 polymer ?
#
loop_
_entity_poly.entity_id
_entity_poly.type
_entity_poly.pdbx_seq_one_letter_code
_entity_poly.pdbx_strand_id
1 'polypeptide(L)'
;MKRQLINLGFPNQSTVSSALAALALIISSAIAWAENPLLIETAKHQDAEAVRLLLSDGADPNARQPDGATALHWAVYQEDPNMLAALVQAGANVNVTNRLGASPLYLAAKSGNAELIKNLLRAGADPNLALQNGETPLMTAARSGTVKGVKQIIAAGADVNANEKSRGQTALMWAAAQGHVEVARALINAGANLEIRSKVRPRLMFAQASNGGAFDQGMVEQLGGYSPLLFAAAQGHVEVGQLLIRSEADINVLGGNGASPLVVATHSGHPDFARLLLEAGADPDAIGAGYNALHAAVLRGDLETVEALLKNGADPDVRLQRPTPVQRASEDWALKAPLVSATPYWLAASFREAKIMNALEKGGANPLLTTEELFSKPRDRAGRLNPPELKAVGGFASAVQAAIRGASDRERFYVIPNPDPVREERLALEAVIAAANHGVNLNHSDFTESTALHDAAARNLPNVVRELAERGADINALNGRGQTALDLAKFAENRPNFFGFDLSIPGPLTSEVLLKFGATSSN
;
A
#
# COMPACT_ATOMS: atom_id res chain seq x y z
N MET A 1 42.36 0.69 -93.87
CA MET A 1 41.29 1.24 -92.95
C MET A 1 40.07 0.29 -93.05
N LYS A 2 39.95 -0.62 -92.12
CA LYS A 2 38.80 -1.53 -92.01
C LYS A 2 37.83 -1.02 -90.99
N ARG A 3 36.58 -0.67 -91.36
CA ARG A 3 35.47 -0.33 -90.42
C ARG A 3 34.96 -1.65 -89.77
N GLN A 4 35.02 -1.67 -88.44
CA GLN A 4 34.30 -2.65 -87.65
C GLN A 4 32.85 -2.18 -87.47
N LEU A 5 31.91 -2.99 -87.94
CA LEU A 5 30.49 -2.88 -87.71
C LEU A 5 30.20 -3.52 -86.32
N ILE A 6 29.73 -2.69 -85.35
CA ILE A 6 29.26 -3.18 -84.10
C ILE A 6 27.84 -3.78 -84.31
N ASN A 7 27.71 -5.05 -84.06
CA ASN A 7 26.45 -5.80 -84.15
C ASN A 7 25.69 -5.58 -82.82
N LEU A 8 24.69 -4.73 -82.82
CA LEU A 8 23.76 -4.53 -81.69
C LEU A 8 22.74 -5.70 -81.79
N GLY A 9 22.99 -6.76 -81.00
CA GLY A 9 22.04 -7.89 -80.89
C GLY A 9 20.79 -7.44 -80.11
N PHE A 10 19.64 -7.52 -80.70
CA PHE A 10 18.36 -7.34 -80.04
C PHE A 10 18.15 -8.50 -79.04
N PRO A 11 17.67 -8.22 -77.78
CA PRO A 11 17.43 -9.32 -76.83
C PRO A 11 16.32 -10.22 -77.31
N ASN A 12 16.53 -11.54 -77.10
CA ASN A 12 15.66 -12.62 -77.53
C ASN A 12 14.27 -12.44 -76.85
N GLN A 13 13.18 -12.75 -77.59
CA GLN A 13 11.79 -12.62 -77.11
C GLN A 13 11.54 -13.33 -75.77
N SER A 14 12.28 -14.36 -75.44
CA SER A 14 12.22 -15.05 -74.11
C SER A 14 12.76 -14.23 -72.96
N THR A 15 13.77 -13.36 -73.19
CA THR A 15 14.32 -12.47 -72.16
C THR A 15 13.44 -11.24 -71.91
N VAL A 16 12.70 -10.77 -72.88
CA VAL A 16 11.74 -9.67 -72.72
C VAL A 16 10.49 -10.21 -71.99
N SER A 17 10.05 -11.41 -72.26
CA SER A 17 8.91 -12.03 -71.57
C SER A 17 9.20 -12.34 -70.11
N SER A 18 10.43 -12.78 -69.76
CA SER A 18 10.82 -13.02 -68.37
C SER A 18 11.05 -11.71 -67.60
N ALA A 19 11.54 -10.67 -68.26
CA ALA A 19 11.68 -9.34 -67.64
C ALA A 19 10.33 -8.67 -67.38
N LEU A 20 9.35 -8.82 -68.30
CA LEU A 20 7.97 -8.34 -68.07
C LEU A 20 7.25 -9.14 -66.98
N ALA A 21 7.46 -10.42 -66.89
CA ALA A 21 6.92 -11.26 -65.82
C ALA A 21 7.54 -10.92 -64.44
N ALA A 22 8.84 -10.67 -64.40
CA ALA A 22 9.53 -10.21 -63.20
C ALA A 22 9.08 -8.78 -62.78
N LEU A 23 8.87 -7.89 -63.76
CA LEU A 23 8.35 -6.53 -63.49
C LEU A 23 6.89 -6.59 -63.02
N ALA A 24 6.06 -7.45 -63.59
CA ALA A 24 4.68 -7.67 -63.14
C ALA A 24 4.62 -8.25 -61.70
N LEU A 25 5.54 -9.18 -61.34
CA LEU A 25 5.70 -9.70 -59.99
C LEU A 25 6.20 -8.64 -58.99
N ILE A 26 7.12 -7.76 -59.42
CA ILE A 26 7.61 -6.65 -58.58
C ILE A 26 6.52 -5.61 -58.41
N ILE A 27 5.75 -5.30 -59.44
CA ILE A 27 4.63 -4.35 -59.39
C ILE A 27 3.50 -4.90 -58.52
N SER A 28 3.15 -6.20 -58.67
CA SER A 28 2.13 -6.84 -57.82
C SER A 28 2.59 -6.94 -56.37
N SER A 29 3.87 -7.22 -56.10
CA SER A 29 4.40 -7.22 -54.75
C SER A 29 4.48 -5.78 -54.16
N ALA A 30 4.82 -4.77 -54.96
CA ALA A 30 4.83 -3.37 -54.54
C ALA A 30 3.43 -2.82 -54.26
N ILE A 31 2.42 -3.27 -55.05
CA ILE A 31 1.01 -2.92 -54.79
C ILE A 31 0.53 -3.61 -53.52
N ALA A 32 0.84 -4.90 -53.32
CA ALA A 32 0.51 -5.65 -52.09
C ALA A 32 1.19 -5.00 -50.83
N TRP A 33 2.40 -4.47 -50.99
CA TRP A 33 3.08 -3.72 -49.91
C TRP A 33 2.44 -2.36 -49.63
N ALA A 34 1.82 -1.72 -50.62
CA ALA A 34 1.14 -0.43 -50.48
C ALA A 34 -0.29 -0.57 -49.89
N GLU A 35 -0.95 -1.71 -50.08
CA GLU A 35 -2.31 -1.98 -49.61
C GLU A 35 -2.36 -2.40 -48.13
N ASN A 36 -1.32 -3.06 -47.61
CA ASN A 36 -1.24 -3.50 -46.21
C ASN A 36 -1.28 -2.36 -45.17
N PRO A 37 -0.56 -1.24 -45.34
CA PRO A 37 -0.71 -0.09 -44.47
C PRO A 37 -2.09 0.56 -44.55
N LEU A 38 -2.72 0.52 -45.75
CA LEU A 38 -3.99 1.21 -45.97
C LEU A 38 -5.14 0.57 -45.18
N LEU A 39 -5.25 -0.76 -45.11
CA LEU A 39 -6.27 -1.47 -44.33
C LEU A 39 -6.19 -1.14 -42.86
N ILE A 40 -4.96 -1.07 -42.30
CA ILE A 40 -4.75 -0.72 -40.88
C ILE A 40 -5.08 0.74 -40.62
N GLU A 41 -4.62 1.66 -41.48
CA GLU A 41 -4.93 3.09 -41.35
C GLU A 41 -6.43 3.36 -41.45
N THR A 42 -7.12 2.68 -42.37
CA THR A 42 -8.58 2.77 -42.52
C THR A 42 -9.30 2.26 -41.26
N ALA A 43 -8.82 1.14 -40.68
CA ALA A 43 -9.36 0.64 -39.42
C ALA A 43 -9.13 1.60 -38.24
N LYS A 44 -7.97 2.28 -38.17
CA LYS A 44 -7.70 3.34 -37.18
C LYS A 44 -8.66 4.51 -37.29
N HIS A 45 -9.07 4.86 -38.49
CA HIS A 45 -10.01 5.97 -38.74
C HIS A 45 -11.49 5.57 -38.61
N GLN A 46 -11.77 4.34 -38.17
CA GLN A 46 -13.15 3.81 -37.97
C GLN A 46 -13.99 3.78 -39.26
N ASP A 47 -13.38 3.69 -40.43
CA ASP A 47 -14.09 3.59 -41.69
C ASP A 47 -14.38 2.13 -42.05
N ALA A 48 -15.45 1.59 -41.44
CA ALA A 48 -15.84 0.20 -41.63
C ALA A 48 -16.23 -0.13 -43.10
N GLU A 49 -16.74 0.86 -43.86
CA GLU A 49 -17.12 0.70 -45.25
C GLU A 49 -15.87 0.54 -46.14
N ALA A 50 -14.89 1.44 -45.98
CA ALA A 50 -13.63 1.35 -46.68
C ALA A 50 -12.84 0.07 -46.30
N VAL A 51 -12.91 -0.37 -45.03
CA VAL A 51 -12.34 -1.68 -44.62
C VAL A 51 -12.98 -2.82 -45.38
N ARG A 52 -14.33 -2.85 -45.55
CA ARG A 52 -15.02 -3.91 -46.33
C ARG A 52 -14.61 -3.87 -47.78
N LEU A 53 -14.52 -2.71 -48.40
CA LEU A 53 -14.10 -2.54 -49.80
C LEU A 53 -12.66 -3.07 -49.98
N LEU A 54 -11.72 -2.69 -49.13
CA LEU A 54 -10.36 -3.15 -49.20
C LEU A 54 -10.25 -4.68 -49.05
N LEU A 55 -11.03 -5.26 -48.14
CA LEU A 55 -11.07 -6.72 -47.98
C LEU A 55 -11.66 -7.42 -49.18
N SER A 56 -12.70 -6.83 -49.83
CA SER A 56 -13.27 -7.38 -51.08
C SER A 56 -12.31 -7.28 -52.25
N ASP A 57 -11.42 -6.30 -52.24
CA ASP A 57 -10.38 -6.11 -53.25
C ASP A 57 -9.11 -6.96 -52.98
N GLY A 58 -9.13 -7.80 -51.94
CA GLY A 58 -8.08 -8.77 -51.63
C GLY A 58 -7.00 -8.28 -50.69
N ALA A 59 -7.22 -7.22 -49.94
CA ALA A 59 -6.28 -6.79 -48.88
C ALA A 59 -6.10 -7.87 -47.82
N ASP A 60 -4.86 -8.13 -47.39
CA ASP A 60 -4.54 -9.13 -46.37
C ASP A 60 -5.07 -8.69 -44.97
N PRO A 61 -6.09 -9.40 -44.40
CA PRO A 61 -6.63 -9.07 -43.08
C PRO A 61 -5.64 -9.29 -41.94
N ASN A 62 -4.53 -10.02 -42.21
CA ASN A 62 -3.48 -10.33 -41.24
C ASN A 62 -2.24 -9.45 -41.37
N ALA A 63 -2.28 -8.44 -42.23
CA ALA A 63 -1.23 -7.44 -42.35
C ALA A 63 -0.91 -6.81 -40.99
N ARG A 64 0.39 -6.63 -40.73
CA ARG A 64 0.89 -6.12 -39.43
C ARG A 64 1.58 -4.79 -39.58
N GLN A 65 1.28 -3.87 -38.65
CA GLN A 65 2.08 -2.66 -38.50
C GLN A 65 3.38 -2.93 -37.70
N PRO A 66 4.31 -1.97 -37.59
CA PRO A 66 5.63 -2.21 -36.97
C PRO A 66 5.61 -2.73 -35.54
N ASP A 67 4.58 -2.43 -34.75
CA ASP A 67 4.39 -2.94 -33.39
C ASP A 67 3.68 -4.32 -33.35
N GLY A 68 3.37 -4.89 -34.50
CA GLY A 68 2.71 -6.18 -34.66
C GLY A 68 1.18 -6.12 -34.59
N ALA A 69 0.57 -4.97 -34.38
CA ALA A 69 -0.89 -4.86 -34.40
C ALA A 69 -1.45 -5.00 -35.83
N THR A 70 -2.66 -5.48 -35.95
CA THR A 70 -3.42 -5.68 -37.20
C THR A 70 -4.67 -4.82 -37.22
N ALA A 71 -5.38 -4.76 -38.33
CA ALA A 71 -6.69 -4.11 -38.42
C ALA A 71 -7.68 -4.64 -37.37
N LEU A 72 -7.62 -5.94 -37.02
CA LEU A 72 -8.47 -6.55 -36.00
C LEU A 72 -8.20 -5.97 -34.58
N HIS A 73 -6.95 -5.65 -34.23
CA HIS A 73 -6.64 -4.96 -32.98
C HIS A 73 -7.31 -3.59 -32.93
N TRP A 74 -7.30 -2.86 -34.06
CA TRP A 74 -7.92 -1.54 -34.15
C TRP A 74 -9.44 -1.61 -34.09
N ALA A 75 -10.07 -2.59 -34.80
CA ALA A 75 -11.52 -2.82 -34.72
C ALA A 75 -11.98 -3.06 -33.27
N VAL A 76 -11.20 -3.84 -32.50
CA VAL A 76 -11.50 -4.09 -31.08
C VAL A 76 -11.20 -2.86 -30.21
N TYR A 77 -10.11 -2.16 -30.45
CA TYR A 77 -9.75 -0.94 -29.72
C TYR A 77 -10.78 0.18 -29.91
N GLN A 78 -11.34 0.28 -31.13
CA GLN A 78 -12.39 1.25 -31.48
C GLN A 78 -13.80 0.76 -31.09
N GLU A 79 -13.89 -0.43 -30.51
CA GLU A 79 -15.15 -1.07 -30.12
C GLU A 79 -16.16 -1.22 -31.26
N ASP A 80 -15.70 -1.50 -32.49
CA ASP A 80 -16.54 -1.68 -33.68
C ASP A 80 -16.81 -3.17 -33.98
N PRO A 81 -18.00 -3.72 -33.58
CA PRO A 81 -18.33 -5.11 -33.84
C PRO A 81 -18.59 -5.42 -35.32
N ASN A 82 -18.96 -4.42 -36.14
CA ASN A 82 -19.20 -4.60 -37.57
C ASN A 82 -17.87 -4.74 -38.31
N MET A 83 -16.89 -3.93 -38.00
CA MET A 83 -15.54 -4.02 -38.54
C MET A 83 -14.88 -5.32 -38.10
N LEU A 84 -15.02 -5.71 -36.82
CA LEU A 84 -14.54 -6.99 -36.29
C LEU A 84 -15.13 -8.15 -37.12
N ALA A 85 -16.46 -8.15 -37.32
CA ALA A 85 -17.13 -9.20 -38.07
C ALA A 85 -16.63 -9.31 -39.53
N ALA A 86 -16.45 -8.18 -40.22
CA ALA A 86 -15.94 -8.14 -41.59
C ALA A 86 -14.51 -8.69 -41.66
N LEU A 87 -13.62 -8.33 -40.75
CA LEU A 87 -12.24 -8.82 -40.68
C LEU A 87 -12.19 -10.33 -40.39
N VAL A 88 -13.02 -10.83 -39.47
CA VAL A 88 -13.10 -12.27 -39.14
C VAL A 88 -13.62 -13.06 -40.33
N GLN A 89 -14.67 -12.56 -41.04
CA GLN A 89 -15.19 -13.19 -42.25
C GLN A 89 -14.15 -13.25 -43.37
N ALA A 90 -13.27 -12.27 -43.48
CA ALA A 90 -12.18 -12.24 -44.43
C ALA A 90 -10.96 -13.09 -43.99
N GLY A 91 -11.03 -13.82 -42.88
CA GLY A 91 -9.98 -14.72 -42.43
C GLY A 91 -8.91 -14.07 -41.54
N ALA A 92 -9.24 -12.98 -40.85
CA ALA A 92 -8.34 -12.42 -39.85
C ALA A 92 -8.06 -13.43 -38.73
N ASN A 93 -6.79 -13.59 -38.35
CA ASN A 93 -6.38 -14.45 -37.25
C ASN A 93 -6.75 -13.78 -35.90
N VAL A 94 -7.74 -14.33 -35.21
CA VAL A 94 -8.24 -13.81 -33.94
C VAL A 94 -7.25 -13.99 -32.78
N ASN A 95 -6.23 -14.85 -32.94
CA ASN A 95 -5.18 -15.12 -31.96
C ASN A 95 -3.85 -14.40 -32.25
N VAL A 96 -3.88 -13.42 -33.15
CA VAL A 96 -2.72 -12.61 -33.43
C VAL A 96 -2.36 -11.77 -32.19
N THR A 97 -1.06 -11.60 -31.92
CA THR A 97 -0.57 -10.77 -30.84
C THR A 97 0.34 -9.65 -31.35
N ASN A 98 0.27 -8.50 -30.72
CA ASN A 98 1.23 -7.43 -30.93
C ASN A 98 2.56 -7.71 -30.19
N ARG A 99 3.53 -6.78 -30.25
CA ARG A 99 4.85 -6.92 -29.59
C ARG A 99 4.77 -7.05 -28.06
N LEU A 100 3.70 -6.54 -27.43
CA LEU A 100 3.47 -6.68 -25.99
C LEU A 100 2.79 -8.02 -25.64
N GLY A 101 2.41 -8.82 -26.63
CA GLY A 101 1.65 -10.05 -26.45
C GLY A 101 0.14 -9.82 -26.36
N ALA A 102 -0.35 -8.59 -26.55
CA ALA A 102 -1.77 -8.29 -26.48
C ALA A 102 -2.50 -8.87 -27.71
N SER A 103 -3.50 -9.73 -27.45
CA SER A 103 -4.44 -10.27 -28.43
C SER A 103 -5.69 -9.40 -28.56
N PRO A 104 -6.50 -9.52 -29.62
CA PRO A 104 -7.81 -8.88 -29.70
C PRO A 104 -8.70 -9.20 -28.49
N LEU A 105 -8.71 -10.45 -28.00
CA LEU A 105 -9.49 -10.83 -26.82
C LEU A 105 -9.00 -10.13 -25.55
N TYR A 106 -7.69 -9.96 -25.38
CA TYR A 106 -7.14 -9.18 -24.28
C TYR A 106 -7.62 -7.72 -24.32
N LEU A 107 -7.63 -7.08 -25.48
CA LEU A 107 -8.11 -5.71 -25.66
C LEU A 107 -9.62 -5.59 -25.35
N ALA A 108 -10.44 -6.53 -25.83
CA ALA A 108 -11.86 -6.57 -25.53
C ALA A 108 -12.14 -6.79 -24.02
N ALA A 109 -11.32 -7.61 -23.35
CA ALA A 109 -11.38 -7.81 -21.90
C ALA A 109 -10.99 -6.54 -21.14
N LYS A 110 -10.01 -5.78 -21.64
CA LYS A 110 -9.56 -4.52 -21.05
C LYS A 110 -10.61 -3.41 -21.14
N SER A 111 -11.31 -3.30 -22.25
CA SER A 111 -12.42 -2.36 -22.41
C SER A 111 -13.69 -2.81 -21.67
N GLY A 112 -13.77 -4.09 -21.27
CA GLY A 112 -14.95 -4.65 -20.61
C GLY A 112 -16.12 -4.91 -21.56
N ASN A 113 -15.91 -4.82 -22.88
CA ASN A 113 -16.96 -4.98 -23.89
C ASN A 113 -17.34 -6.46 -24.09
N ALA A 114 -18.40 -6.89 -23.42
CA ALA A 114 -18.87 -8.28 -23.45
C ALA A 114 -19.33 -8.76 -24.83
N GLU A 115 -19.74 -7.86 -25.72
CA GLU A 115 -20.15 -8.22 -27.06
C GLU A 115 -18.92 -8.59 -27.93
N LEU A 116 -17.88 -7.77 -27.88
CA LEU A 116 -16.62 -8.07 -28.58
C LEU A 116 -15.97 -9.35 -28.04
N ILE A 117 -15.96 -9.53 -26.70
CA ILE A 117 -15.49 -10.78 -26.07
C ILE A 117 -16.24 -11.98 -26.65
N LYS A 118 -17.58 -11.92 -26.67
CA LYS A 118 -18.41 -13.00 -27.21
C LYS A 118 -18.12 -13.30 -28.69
N ASN A 119 -17.98 -12.25 -29.50
CA ASN A 119 -17.76 -12.40 -30.95
C ASN A 119 -16.36 -13.01 -31.23
N LEU A 120 -15.34 -12.55 -30.48
CA LEU A 120 -13.99 -13.10 -30.60
C LEU A 120 -13.92 -14.58 -30.17
N LEU A 121 -14.54 -14.92 -29.03
CA LEU A 121 -14.59 -16.31 -28.55
C LEU A 121 -15.32 -17.23 -29.52
N ARG A 122 -16.43 -16.77 -30.12
CA ARG A 122 -17.13 -17.53 -31.19
C ARG A 122 -16.29 -17.71 -32.46
N ALA A 123 -15.40 -16.77 -32.74
CA ALA A 123 -14.47 -16.84 -33.84
C ALA A 123 -13.21 -17.69 -33.53
N GLY A 124 -13.14 -18.31 -32.35
CA GLY A 124 -12.04 -19.21 -31.95
C GLY A 124 -10.87 -18.49 -31.25
N ALA A 125 -11.12 -17.36 -30.63
CA ALA A 125 -10.09 -16.73 -29.80
C ALA A 125 -9.75 -17.60 -28.58
N ASP A 126 -8.45 -17.80 -28.34
CA ASP A 126 -7.95 -18.56 -27.20
C ASP A 126 -8.12 -17.74 -25.88
N PRO A 127 -8.95 -18.22 -24.92
CA PRO A 127 -9.20 -17.52 -23.66
C PRO A 127 -7.97 -17.48 -22.75
N ASN A 128 -6.94 -18.28 -23.02
CA ASN A 128 -5.72 -18.39 -22.22
C ASN A 128 -4.50 -17.68 -22.84
N LEU A 129 -4.68 -17.04 -24.00
CA LEU A 129 -3.58 -16.33 -24.67
C LEU A 129 -3.17 -15.10 -23.86
N ALA A 130 -2.11 -15.26 -23.08
CA ALA A 130 -1.65 -14.26 -22.10
C ALA A 130 -0.62 -13.28 -22.69
N LEU A 131 -0.50 -12.12 -22.08
CA LEU A 131 0.62 -11.21 -22.27
C LEU A 131 1.96 -11.87 -21.90
N GLN A 132 3.09 -11.25 -22.28
CA GLN A 132 4.43 -11.73 -21.93
C GLN A 132 4.65 -11.87 -20.41
N ASN A 133 4.02 -11.00 -19.61
CA ASN A 133 4.03 -11.09 -18.15
C ASN A 133 3.10 -12.16 -17.57
N GLY A 134 2.37 -12.90 -18.41
CA GLY A 134 1.42 -13.94 -18.01
C GLY A 134 0.02 -13.42 -17.64
N GLU A 135 -0.28 -12.14 -17.82
CA GLU A 135 -1.63 -11.60 -17.60
C GLU A 135 -2.60 -12.12 -18.67
N THR A 136 -3.64 -12.85 -18.25
CA THR A 136 -4.63 -13.48 -19.14
C THR A 136 -5.81 -12.53 -19.43
N PRO A 137 -6.60 -12.78 -20.50
CA PRO A 137 -7.86 -12.07 -20.73
C PRO A 137 -8.83 -12.13 -19.54
N LEU A 138 -8.88 -13.29 -18.83
CA LEU A 138 -9.74 -13.45 -17.66
C LEU A 138 -9.33 -12.52 -16.50
N MET A 139 -8.03 -12.39 -16.23
CA MET A 139 -7.53 -11.44 -15.21
C MET A 139 -7.91 -10.01 -15.55
N THR A 140 -7.74 -9.63 -16.81
CA THR A 140 -8.06 -8.28 -17.30
C THR A 140 -9.56 -8.01 -17.25
N ALA A 141 -10.41 -8.97 -17.65
CA ALA A 141 -11.87 -8.87 -17.51
C ALA A 141 -12.32 -8.79 -16.06
N ALA A 142 -11.65 -9.52 -15.16
CA ALA A 142 -11.92 -9.45 -13.73
C ALA A 142 -11.59 -8.06 -13.14
N ARG A 143 -10.49 -7.45 -13.59
CA ARG A 143 -10.11 -6.08 -13.20
C ARG A 143 -11.06 -5.02 -13.75
N SER A 144 -11.57 -5.19 -14.98
CA SER A 144 -12.54 -4.25 -15.57
C SER A 144 -13.96 -4.40 -15.02
N GLY A 145 -14.26 -5.47 -14.26
CA GLY A 145 -15.56 -5.69 -13.65
C GLY A 145 -16.65 -6.21 -14.60
N THR A 146 -16.30 -6.63 -15.82
CA THR A 146 -17.29 -7.10 -16.82
C THR A 146 -17.79 -8.51 -16.49
N VAL A 147 -18.86 -8.60 -15.71
CA VAL A 147 -19.45 -9.90 -15.30
C VAL A 147 -19.80 -10.80 -16.46
N LYS A 148 -20.44 -10.23 -17.52
CA LYS A 148 -20.81 -10.97 -18.72
C LYS A 148 -19.57 -11.49 -19.45
N GLY A 149 -18.55 -10.63 -19.61
CA GLY A 149 -17.29 -11.00 -20.24
C GLY A 149 -16.55 -12.10 -19.49
N VAL A 150 -16.44 -11.98 -18.15
CA VAL A 150 -15.84 -13.00 -17.29
C VAL A 150 -16.54 -14.34 -17.46
N LYS A 151 -17.89 -14.40 -17.39
CA LYS A 151 -18.64 -15.65 -17.60
C LYS A 151 -18.43 -16.26 -18.99
N GLN A 152 -18.31 -15.44 -20.03
CA GLN A 152 -18.05 -15.91 -21.39
C GLN A 152 -16.63 -16.48 -21.55
N ILE A 153 -15.63 -15.82 -20.97
CA ILE A 153 -14.23 -16.26 -21.01
C ILE A 153 -14.07 -17.57 -20.22
N ILE A 154 -14.70 -17.71 -19.04
CA ILE A 154 -14.74 -18.95 -18.26
C ILE A 154 -15.41 -20.07 -19.06
N ALA A 155 -16.58 -19.81 -19.67
CA ALA A 155 -17.30 -20.80 -20.46
C ALA A 155 -16.53 -21.28 -21.71
N ALA A 156 -15.58 -20.45 -22.19
CA ALA A 156 -14.68 -20.82 -23.29
C ALA A 156 -13.44 -21.62 -22.83
N GLY A 157 -13.33 -21.99 -21.55
CA GLY A 157 -12.25 -22.83 -21.02
C GLY A 157 -11.03 -22.05 -20.52
N ALA A 158 -11.23 -20.83 -20.03
CA ALA A 158 -10.14 -20.10 -19.37
C ALA A 158 -9.71 -20.81 -18.08
N ASP A 159 -8.39 -20.85 -17.84
CA ASP A 159 -7.84 -21.26 -16.54
C ASP A 159 -8.14 -20.19 -15.49
N VAL A 160 -9.08 -20.52 -14.59
CA VAL A 160 -9.56 -19.62 -13.53
C VAL A 160 -8.46 -19.34 -12.49
N ASN A 161 -7.53 -20.28 -12.34
CA ASN A 161 -6.45 -20.22 -11.35
C ASN A 161 -5.09 -19.80 -11.94
N ALA A 162 -5.04 -19.42 -13.21
CA ALA A 162 -3.84 -18.84 -13.79
C ALA A 162 -3.37 -17.64 -12.95
N ASN A 163 -2.05 -17.46 -12.85
CA ASN A 163 -1.44 -16.33 -12.17
C ASN A 163 -0.40 -15.63 -13.05
N GLU A 164 -0.32 -14.31 -13.01
CA GLU A 164 0.67 -13.56 -13.76
C GLU A 164 2.07 -13.66 -13.12
N LYS A 165 3.11 -13.49 -13.95
CA LYS A 165 4.50 -13.80 -13.55
C LYS A 165 5.13 -12.77 -12.62
N SER A 166 4.69 -11.50 -12.67
CA SER A 166 5.34 -10.41 -11.94
C SER A 166 4.99 -10.39 -10.45
N ARG A 167 3.70 -10.48 -10.15
CA ARG A 167 3.18 -10.45 -8.78
C ARG A 167 2.50 -11.74 -8.34
N GLY A 168 2.31 -12.70 -9.24
CA GLY A 168 1.62 -13.96 -8.97
C GLY A 168 0.13 -13.78 -8.67
N GLN A 169 -0.49 -12.74 -9.23
CA GLN A 169 -1.90 -12.43 -8.96
C GLN A 169 -2.82 -13.22 -9.90
N THR A 170 -3.97 -13.67 -9.37
CA THR A 170 -5.03 -14.36 -10.09
C THR A 170 -6.18 -13.41 -10.44
N ALA A 171 -7.11 -13.86 -11.29
CA ALA A 171 -8.33 -13.13 -11.61
C ALA A 171 -9.17 -12.79 -10.37
N LEU A 172 -9.27 -13.74 -9.40
CA LEU A 172 -10.00 -13.50 -8.15
C LEU A 172 -9.34 -12.44 -7.27
N MET A 173 -8.01 -12.38 -7.20
CA MET A 173 -7.29 -11.32 -6.50
C MET A 173 -7.57 -9.94 -7.12
N TRP A 174 -7.63 -9.86 -8.46
CA TRP A 174 -7.98 -8.62 -9.14
C TRP A 174 -9.42 -8.18 -8.85
N ALA A 175 -10.38 -9.13 -8.91
CA ALA A 175 -11.76 -8.85 -8.56
C ALA A 175 -11.90 -8.40 -7.10
N ALA A 176 -11.17 -9.02 -6.18
CA ALA A 176 -11.17 -8.67 -4.76
C ALA A 176 -10.56 -7.30 -4.49
N ALA A 177 -9.46 -6.96 -5.17
CA ALA A 177 -8.80 -5.67 -5.04
C ALA A 177 -9.62 -4.49 -5.63
N GLN A 178 -10.56 -4.77 -6.55
CA GLN A 178 -11.41 -3.76 -7.19
C GLN A 178 -12.84 -3.73 -6.63
N GLY A 179 -13.19 -4.62 -5.71
CA GLY A 179 -14.54 -4.67 -5.13
C GLY A 179 -15.61 -5.25 -6.06
N HIS A 180 -15.25 -6.01 -7.08
CA HIS A 180 -16.18 -6.55 -8.06
C HIS A 180 -16.88 -7.84 -7.56
N VAL A 181 -17.89 -7.70 -6.71
CA VAL A 181 -18.58 -8.81 -6.01
C VAL A 181 -19.11 -9.87 -6.98
N GLU A 182 -19.83 -9.47 -8.04
CA GLU A 182 -20.43 -10.41 -8.98
C GLU A 182 -19.40 -11.10 -9.88
N VAL A 183 -18.27 -10.46 -10.15
CA VAL A 183 -17.12 -11.09 -10.82
C VAL A 183 -16.47 -12.10 -9.88
N ALA A 184 -16.21 -11.73 -8.63
CA ALA A 184 -15.67 -12.64 -7.62
C ALA A 184 -16.56 -13.87 -7.45
N ARG A 185 -17.88 -13.67 -7.38
CA ARG A 185 -18.88 -14.76 -7.31
C ARG A 185 -18.80 -15.67 -8.54
N ALA A 186 -18.68 -15.12 -9.75
CA ALA A 186 -18.57 -15.92 -10.96
C ALA A 186 -17.28 -16.75 -11.00
N LEU A 187 -16.17 -16.19 -10.52
CA LEU A 187 -14.88 -16.89 -10.42
C LEU A 187 -14.92 -18.00 -9.36
N ILE A 188 -15.48 -17.74 -8.18
CA ILE A 188 -15.63 -18.74 -7.11
C ILE A 188 -16.50 -19.90 -7.59
N ASN A 189 -17.65 -19.63 -8.22
CA ASN A 189 -18.53 -20.65 -8.77
C ASN A 189 -17.87 -21.49 -9.87
N ALA A 190 -16.83 -20.94 -10.52
CA ALA A 190 -16.03 -21.63 -11.52
C ALA A 190 -14.80 -22.36 -10.94
N GLY A 191 -14.67 -22.44 -9.61
CA GLY A 191 -13.59 -23.15 -8.94
C GLY A 191 -12.31 -22.33 -8.73
N ALA A 192 -12.44 -21.00 -8.63
CA ALA A 192 -11.29 -20.19 -8.22
C ALA A 192 -10.81 -20.57 -6.82
N ASN A 193 -9.52 -20.84 -6.70
CA ASN A 193 -8.91 -21.19 -5.42
C ASN A 193 -8.71 -19.93 -4.57
N LEU A 194 -9.31 -19.92 -3.37
CA LEU A 194 -9.30 -18.81 -2.44
C LEU A 194 -7.96 -18.62 -1.73
N GLU A 195 -7.10 -19.67 -1.72
CA GLU A 195 -5.87 -19.73 -0.94
C GLU A 195 -4.60 -19.49 -1.79
N ILE A 196 -4.73 -19.31 -3.09
CA ILE A 196 -3.59 -18.89 -3.92
C ILE A 196 -3.10 -17.53 -3.39
N ARG A 197 -1.76 -17.40 -3.32
CA ARG A 197 -1.12 -16.21 -2.76
C ARG A 197 -0.29 -15.49 -3.81
N SER A 198 -0.33 -14.18 -3.77
CA SER A 198 0.58 -13.35 -4.56
C SER A 198 2.04 -13.56 -4.12
N LYS A 199 2.98 -13.24 -5.00
CA LYS A 199 4.41 -13.38 -4.69
C LYS A 199 4.82 -12.43 -3.59
N VAL A 200 5.63 -12.95 -2.66
CA VAL A 200 6.32 -12.16 -1.64
C VAL A 200 7.53 -11.48 -2.25
N ARG A 201 7.71 -10.20 -1.98
CA ARG A 201 8.85 -9.40 -2.47
C ARG A 201 9.40 -8.53 -1.35
N PRO A 202 10.73 -8.42 -1.24
CA PRO A 202 11.34 -7.50 -0.30
C PRO A 202 11.07 -6.05 -0.74
N ARG A 203 10.73 -5.19 0.21
CA ARG A 203 10.63 -3.74 0.05
C ARG A 203 11.48 -3.06 1.10
N LEU A 204 12.31 -2.11 0.65
CA LEU A 204 13.06 -1.27 1.56
C LEU A 204 12.13 -0.23 2.17
N MET A 205 12.06 -0.22 3.50
CA MET A 205 11.33 0.77 4.29
C MET A 205 12.32 1.70 4.97
N PHE A 206 12.02 2.98 5.00
CA PHE A 206 12.85 3.94 5.74
C PHE A 206 12.51 3.88 7.23
N ALA A 207 13.53 3.71 8.08
CA ALA A 207 13.41 3.84 9.52
C ALA A 207 14.16 5.09 9.99
N GLN A 208 13.57 5.86 10.92
CA GLN A 208 14.25 7.00 11.50
C GLN A 208 15.34 6.50 12.47
N ALA A 209 16.58 6.97 12.29
CA ALA A 209 17.64 6.70 13.24
C ALA A 209 17.31 7.32 14.61
N SER A 210 17.66 6.62 15.70
CA SER A 210 17.39 7.01 17.08
C SER A 210 18.05 8.34 17.51
N ASN A 211 18.95 8.90 16.72
CA ASN A 211 19.80 10.05 17.08
C ASN A 211 19.57 11.30 16.21
N GLY A 212 18.42 11.45 15.54
CA GLY A 212 18.12 12.68 14.76
C GLY A 212 19.00 12.91 13.53
N GLY A 213 19.87 11.98 13.19
CA GLY A 213 20.70 12.00 11.99
C GLY A 213 20.03 11.27 10.85
N ALA A 214 20.23 11.79 9.63
CA ALA A 214 19.71 11.34 8.34
C ALA A 214 19.32 9.86 8.23
N PHE A 215 18.21 9.62 7.55
CA PHE A 215 17.74 8.45 6.77
C PHE A 215 18.62 7.17 6.84
N ASP A 216 18.74 6.54 7.97
CA ASP A 216 19.88 5.68 8.15
C ASP A 216 19.61 4.21 8.47
N GLN A 217 18.48 3.67 8.24
CA GLN A 217 18.33 2.21 8.21
C GLN A 217 17.08 1.81 7.47
N GLY A 218 17.24 1.47 6.19
CA GLY A 218 16.21 0.73 5.50
C GLY A 218 15.95 -0.60 6.19
N MET A 219 14.76 -0.78 6.72
CA MET A 219 14.27 -2.10 7.08
C MET A 219 13.76 -2.78 5.81
N VAL A 220 14.12 -4.03 5.62
CA VAL A 220 13.53 -4.82 4.54
C VAL A 220 12.29 -5.49 5.07
N GLU A 221 11.13 -5.06 4.56
CA GLU A 221 9.86 -5.70 4.84
C GLU A 221 9.44 -6.60 3.68
N GLN A 222 8.74 -7.68 3.98
CA GLN A 222 8.20 -8.61 2.99
C GLN A 222 6.80 -8.17 2.59
N LEU A 223 6.63 -7.67 1.36
CA LEU A 223 5.33 -7.29 0.82
C LEU A 223 4.76 -8.38 -0.09
N GLY A 224 3.45 -8.51 -0.10
CA GLY A 224 2.75 -9.53 -0.89
C GLY A 224 2.41 -10.77 -0.07
N GLY A 225 2.35 -11.94 -0.70
CA GLY A 225 1.80 -13.13 -0.06
C GLY A 225 0.30 -13.00 0.23
N TYR A 226 -0.41 -12.10 -0.48
CA TYR A 226 -1.81 -11.80 -0.24
C TYR A 226 -2.71 -12.82 -0.94
N SER A 227 -3.65 -13.38 -0.19
CA SER A 227 -4.81 -14.10 -0.70
C SER A 227 -5.88 -13.10 -1.20
N PRO A 228 -6.94 -13.54 -1.92
CA PRO A 228 -8.06 -12.67 -2.28
C PRO A 228 -8.67 -11.93 -1.08
N LEU A 229 -8.78 -12.58 0.09
CA LEU A 229 -9.30 -11.97 1.31
C LEU A 229 -8.40 -10.83 1.83
N LEU A 230 -7.08 -11.02 1.79
CA LEU A 230 -6.13 -9.96 2.16
C LEU A 230 -6.19 -8.76 1.19
N PHE A 231 -6.43 -8.99 -0.11
CA PHE A 231 -6.66 -7.90 -1.05
C PHE A 231 -7.95 -7.12 -0.76
N ALA A 232 -9.04 -7.85 -0.47
CA ALA A 232 -10.30 -7.21 -0.08
C ALA A 232 -10.16 -6.42 1.24
N ALA A 233 -9.44 -6.96 2.23
CA ALA A 233 -9.16 -6.30 3.50
C ALA A 233 -8.34 -5.03 3.34
N ALA A 234 -7.32 -5.05 2.48
CA ALA A 234 -6.46 -3.90 2.21
C ALA A 234 -7.18 -2.73 1.52
N GLN A 235 -8.29 -3.01 0.83
CA GLN A 235 -9.09 -2.02 0.10
C GLN A 235 -10.44 -1.73 0.77
N GLY A 236 -10.82 -2.47 1.82
CA GLY A 236 -12.07 -2.28 2.56
C GLY A 236 -13.33 -2.75 1.82
N HIS A 237 -13.20 -3.68 0.87
CA HIS A 237 -14.35 -4.17 0.08
C HIS A 237 -15.18 -5.20 0.86
N VAL A 238 -16.05 -4.72 1.74
CA VAL A 238 -16.82 -5.51 2.72
C VAL A 238 -17.65 -6.61 2.05
N GLU A 239 -18.37 -6.30 0.98
CA GLU A 239 -19.23 -7.28 0.30
C GLU A 239 -18.43 -8.42 -0.35
N VAL A 240 -17.24 -8.12 -0.88
CA VAL A 240 -16.32 -9.14 -1.39
C VAL A 240 -15.76 -9.96 -0.23
N GLY A 241 -15.39 -9.32 0.88
CA GLY A 241 -14.97 -9.99 2.11
C GLY A 241 -16.02 -10.98 2.62
N GLN A 242 -17.28 -10.55 2.71
CA GLN A 242 -18.41 -11.40 3.10
C GLN A 242 -18.58 -12.61 2.16
N LEU A 243 -18.45 -12.37 0.84
CA LEU A 243 -18.54 -13.45 -0.14
C LEU A 243 -17.41 -14.47 0.06
N LEU A 244 -16.17 -14.02 0.23
CA LEU A 244 -15.00 -14.89 0.42
C LEU A 244 -15.11 -15.69 1.71
N ILE A 245 -15.51 -15.05 2.83
CA ILE A 245 -15.69 -15.72 4.13
C ILE A 245 -16.80 -16.78 4.04
N ARG A 246 -17.94 -16.48 3.41
CA ARG A 246 -19.01 -17.45 3.18
C ARG A 246 -18.60 -18.60 2.26
N SER A 247 -17.58 -18.40 1.44
CA SER A 247 -16.99 -19.41 0.58
C SER A 247 -15.81 -20.13 1.24
N GLU A 248 -15.68 -20.03 2.57
CA GLU A 248 -14.70 -20.73 3.41
C GLU A 248 -13.25 -20.28 3.20
N ALA A 249 -13.01 -19.02 2.79
CA ALA A 249 -11.67 -18.46 2.79
C ALA A 249 -11.10 -18.41 4.22
N ASP A 250 -9.81 -18.75 4.40
CA ASP A 250 -9.14 -18.67 5.71
C ASP A 250 -9.07 -17.21 6.20
N ILE A 251 -9.84 -16.94 7.26
CA ILE A 251 -9.96 -15.61 7.88
C ILE A 251 -8.71 -15.18 8.65
N ASN A 252 -7.84 -16.12 9.00
CA ASN A 252 -6.59 -15.88 9.74
C ASN A 252 -5.35 -16.06 8.86
N VAL A 253 -5.51 -16.12 7.55
CA VAL A 253 -4.41 -16.25 6.60
C VAL A 253 -3.38 -15.11 6.78
N LEU A 254 -2.08 -15.44 6.83
CA LEU A 254 -1.05 -14.41 7.05
C LEU A 254 -0.45 -13.94 5.72
N GLY A 255 -0.28 -12.66 5.53
CA GLY A 255 0.49 -12.06 4.43
C GLY A 255 1.99 -12.35 4.53
N GLY A 256 2.77 -11.89 3.55
CA GLY A 256 4.22 -12.08 3.52
C GLY A 256 4.97 -11.46 4.70
N ASN A 257 4.44 -10.39 5.26
CA ASN A 257 4.95 -9.74 6.48
C ASN A 257 4.38 -10.32 7.78
N GLY A 258 3.52 -11.34 7.71
CA GLY A 258 2.87 -11.94 8.87
C GLY A 258 1.58 -11.25 9.32
N ALA A 259 1.09 -10.23 8.60
CA ALA A 259 -0.16 -9.55 8.94
C ALA A 259 -1.38 -10.41 8.55
N SER A 260 -2.35 -10.57 9.47
CA SER A 260 -3.65 -11.18 9.21
C SER A 260 -4.59 -10.22 8.46
N PRO A 261 -5.71 -10.67 7.87
CA PRO A 261 -6.71 -9.79 7.27
C PRO A 261 -7.22 -8.73 8.24
N LEU A 262 -7.40 -9.07 9.52
CA LEU A 262 -7.83 -8.13 10.57
C LEU A 262 -6.78 -7.02 10.79
N VAL A 263 -5.51 -7.37 10.89
CA VAL A 263 -4.40 -6.41 11.01
C VAL A 263 -4.33 -5.53 9.76
N VAL A 264 -4.45 -6.12 8.56
CA VAL A 264 -4.41 -5.38 7.29
C VAL A 264 -5.58 -4.41 7.19
N ALA A 265 -6.82 -4.83 7.47
CA ALA A 265 -8.01 -3.98 7.41
C ALA A 265 -7.89 -2.80 8.39
N THR A 266 -7.50 -3.07 9.64
CA THR A 266 -7.33 -2.04 10.67
C THR A 266 -6.21 -1.06 10.31
N HIS A 267 -5.05 -1.58 9.90
CA HIS A 267 -3.92 -0.76 9.49
C HIS A 267 -4.26 0.14 8.28
N SER A 268 -5.06 -0.37 7.33
CA SER A 268 -5.50 0.39 6.15
C SER A 268 -6.65 1.37 6.44
N GLY A 269 -7.26 1.32 7.63
CA GLY A 269 -8.35 2.23 8.03
C GLY A 269 -9.71 1.83 7.51
N HIS A 270 -10.01 0.55 7.54
CA HIS A 270 -11.28 -0.02 7.12
C HIS A 270 -12.04 -0.67 8.30
N PRO A 271 -12.64 0.14 9.20
CA PRO A 271 -13.29 -0.34 10.42
C PRO A 271 -14.45 -1.31 10.15
N ASP A 272 -15.24 -1.08 9.10
CA ASP A 272 -16.33 -1.97 8.73
C ASP A 272 -15.84 -3.36 8.30
N PHE A 273 -14.70 -3.42 7.61
CA PHE A 273 -14.09 -4.70 7.25
C PHE A 273 -13.48 -5.39 8.47
N ALA A 274 -12.86 -4.63 9.38
CA ALA A 274 -12.35 -5.18 10.65
C ALA A 274 -13.48 -5.77 11.48
N ARG A 275 -14.63 -5.08 11.57
CA ARG A 275 -15.84 -5.58 12.26
C ARG A 275 -16.36 -6.86 11.62
N LEU A 276 -16.47 -6.90 10.29
CA LEU A 276 -16.85 -8.11 9.56
C LEU A 276 -15.97 -9.32 9.95
N LEU A 277 -14.65 -9.12 10.00
CA LEU A 277 -13.71 -10.18 10.35
C LEU A 277 -13.88 -10.64 11.81
N LEU A 278 -14.06 -9.71 12.75
CA LEU A 278 -14.30 -10.02 14.16
C LEU A 278 -15.60 -10.79 14.35
N GLU A 279 -16.68 -10.40 13.66
CA GLU A 279 -17.96 -11.12 13.67
C GLU A 279 -17.85 -12.53 13.07
N ALA A 280 -16.91 -12.72 12.14
CA ALA A 280 -16.62 -14.04 11.57
C ALA A 280 -15.65 -14.87 12.43
N GLY A 281 -15.15 -14.37 13.56
CA GLY A 281 -14.27 -15.08 14.49
C GLY A 281 -12.77 -14.96 14.13
N ALA A 282 -12.35 -13.88 13.49
CA ALA A 282 -10.92 -13.62 13.29
C ALA A 282 -10.20 -13.48 14.64
N ASP A 283 -8.97 -14.00 14.71
CA ASP A 283 -8.11 -13.88 15.89
C ASP A 283 -7.70 -12.42 16.13
N PRO A 284 -8.17 -11.75 17.20
CA PRO A 284 -7.85 -10.37 17.48
C PRO A 284 -6.39 -10.17 17.91
N ASP A 285 -5.73 -11.22 18.39
CA ASP A 285 -4.37 -11.18 18.93
C ASP A 285 -3.30 -11.67 17.94
N ALA A 286 -3.68 -11.91 16.68
CA ALA A 286 -2.72 -12.28 15.64
C ALA A 286 -1.58 -11.27 15.53
N ILE A 287 -0.38 -11.64 16.00
CA ILE A 287 0.81 -10.76 16.11
C ILE A 287 1.94 -11.13 15.13
N GLY A 288 1.66 -11.92 14.11
CA GLY A 288 2.67 -12.40 13.15
C GLY A 288 3.46 -11.27 12.47
N ALA A 289 2.87 -10.08 12.31
CA ALA A 289 3.55 -8.88 11.81
C ALA A 289 4.46 -8.20 12.86
N GLY A 290 4.46 -8.67 14.12
CA GLY A 290 5.11 -8.02 15.26
C GLY A 290 4.26 -6.95 15.92
N TYR A 291 3.05 -6.75 15.43
CA TYR A 291 1.97 -5.94 15.99
C TYR A 291 0.63 -6.60 15.64
N ASN A 292 -0.40 -6.35 16.45
CA ASN A 292 -1.75 -6.84 16.20
C ASN A 292 -2.71 -5.70 15.76
N ALA A 293 -3.97 -6.04 15.56
CA ALA A 293 -4.99 -5.07 15.15
C ALA A 293 -5.20 -3.96 16.19
N LEU A 294 -5.07 -4.25 17.50
CA LEU A 294 -5.24 -3.25 18.55
C LEU A 294 -4.16 -2.17 18.51
N HIS A 295 -2.90 -2.55 18.27
CA HIS A 295 -1.83 -1.56 18.03
C HIS A 295 -2.16 -0.68 16.82
N ALA A 296 -2.60 -1.28 15.70
CA ALA A 296 -2.93 -0.54 14.49
C ALA A 296 -4.10 0.43 14.71
N ALA A 297 -5.15 0.02 15.43
CA ALA A 297 -6.31 0.86 15.76
C ALA A 297 -5.90 2.07 16.62
N VAL A 298 -5.08 1.85 17.65
CA VAL A 298 -4.55 2.91 18.50
C VAL A 298 -3.72 3.91 17.69
N LEU A 299 -2.82 3.44 16.84
CA LEU A 299 -1.97 4.29 16.00
C LEU A 299 -2.78 5.13 15.01
N ARG A 300 -3.97 4.67 14.63
CA ARG A 300 -4.90 5.42 13.77
C ARG A 300 -5.83 6.37 14.53
N GLY A 301 -5.87 6.29 15.85
CA GLY A 301 -6.86 7.02 16.66
C GLY A 301 -8.29 6.51 16.45
N ASP A 302 -8.46 5.26 16.06
CA ASP A 302 -9.75 4.65 15.73
C ASP A 302 -10.38 4.00 16.98
N LEU A 303 -11.09 4.83 17.75
CA LEU A 303 -11.75 4.41 19.00
C LEU A 303 -12.78 3.29 18.75
N GLU A 304 -13.57 3.36 17.67
CA GLU A 304 -14.60 2.38 17.37
C GLU A 304 -14.00 0.98 17.18
N THR A 305 -12.91 0.90 16.39
CA THR A 305 -12.19 -0.36 16.19
C THR A 305 -11.52 -0.86 17.47
N VAL A 306 -10.96 0.04 18.30
CA VAL A 306 -10.40 -0.33 19.62
C VAL A 306 -11.49 -0.99 20.49
N GLU A 307 -12.66 -0.38 20.64
CA GLU A 307 -13.76 -0.91 21.41
C GLU A 307 -14.28 -2.26 20.85
N ALA A 308 -14.35 -2.38 19.52
CA ALA A 308 -14.74 -3.62 18.86
C ALA A 308 -13.75 -4.77 19.14
N LEU A 309 -12.45 -4.49 19.07
CA LEU A 309 -11.38 -5.46 19.34
C LEU A 309 -11.44 -5.94 20.80
N LEU A 310 -11.52 -5.01 21.75
CA LEU A 310 -11.62 -5.33 23.19
C LEU A 310 -12.88 -6.17 23.49
N LYS A 311 -14.02 -5.82 22.91
CA LYS A 311 -15.27 -6.57 23.03
C LYS A 311 -15.14 -8.02 22.52
N ASN A 312 -14.29 -8.24 21.50
CA ASN A 312 -14.04 -9.56 20.92
C ASN A 312 -12.82 -10.26 21.55
N GLY A 313 -12.35 -9.80 22.71
CA GLY A 313 -11.36 -10.51 23.53
C GLY A 313 -9.91 -10.21 23.19
N ALA A 314 -9.61 -9.11 22.47
CA ALA A 314 -8.23 -8.68 22.24
C ALA A 314 -7.52 -8.44 23.58
N ASP A 315 -6.28 -8.96 23.73
CA ASP A 315 -5.42 -8.69 24.87
C ASP A 315 -4.96 -7.22 24.86
N PRO A 316 -5.41 -6.39 25.84
CA PRO A 316 -5.09 -4.97 25.86
C PRO A 316 -3.63 -4.68 26.26
N ASP A 317 -2.89 -5.66 26.76
CA ASP A 317 -1.53 -5.53 27.28
C ASP A 317 -0.45 -6.13 26.36
N VAL A 318 -0.86 -6.64 25.20
CA VAL A 318 0.08 -7.19 24.22
C VAL A 318 1.17 -6.15 23.86
N ARG A 319 2.43 -6.61 23.80
CA ARG A 319 3.56 -5.70 23.52
C ARG A 319 3.93 -5.67 22.05
N LEU A 320 4.21 -4.49 21.54
CA LEU A 320 4.75 -4.29 20.19
C LEU A 320 6.12 -4.98 20.07
N GLN A 321 6.25 -5.94 19.16
CA GLN A 321 7.46 -6.74 18.99
C GLN A 321 8.41 -6.18 17.91
N ARG A 322 7.85 -5.48 16.92
CA ARG A 322 8.59 -4.85 15.83
C ARG A 322 8.00 -3.48 15.50
N PRO A 323 8.80 -2.54 14.97
CA PRO A 323 8.28 -1.27 14.49
C PRO A 323 7.16 -1.48 13.47
N THR A 324 6.03 -0.84 13.70
CA THR A 324 4.87 -0.90 12.77
C THR A 324 5.16 -0.03 11.56
N PRO A 325 4.94 -0.51 10.32
CA PRO A 325 5.06 0.34 9.14
C PRO A 325 4.01 1.44 9.20
N VAL A 326 4.44 2.67 8.94
CA VAL A 326 3.59 3.85 8.83
C VAL A 326 3.69 4.36 7.40
N GLN A 327 2.57 4.39 6.69
CA GLN A 327 2.54 4.96 5.34
C GLN A 327 2.23 6.45 5.41
N ARG A 328 3.14 7.28 4.92
CA ARG A 328 2.96 8.73 4.80
C ARG A 328 3.13 9.17 3.34
N ALA A 329 2.13 9.87 2.80
CA ALA A 329 2.15 10.53 1.50
C ALA A 329 2.87 9.73 0.38
N SER A 330 4.19 9.80 0.29
CA SER A 330 5.00 9.11 -0.73
C SER A 330 6.05 8.15 -0.14
N GLU A 331 6.16 8.04 1.19
CA GLU A 331 7.22 7.27 1.85
C GLU A 331 6.65 6.35 2.92
N ASP A 332 7.17 5.12 2.95
CA ASP A 332 6.83 4.16 4.01
C ASP A 332 7.83 4.30 5.15
N TRP A 333 7.32 4.59 6.33
CA TRP A 333 8.11 4.73 7.54
C TRP A 333 7.79 3.60 8.52
N ALA A 334 8.78 3.20 9.31
CA ALA A 334 8.57 2.36 10.48
C ALA A 334 8.55 3.22 11.73
N LEU A 335 7.77 2.79 12.74
CA LEU A 335 7.84 3.41 14.07
C LEU A 335 9.27 3.33 14.61
N LYS A 336 9.66 4.32 15.42
CA LYS A 336 10.97 4.31 16.07
C LYS A 336 11.17 3.07 16.93
N ALA A 337 12.41 2.57 16.96
CA ALA A 337 12.80 1.49 17.87
C ALA A 337 12.38 1.72 19.34
N PRO A 338 12.41 2.95 19.90
CA PRO A 338 11.93 3.22 21.25
C PRO A 338 10.45 2.89 21.52
N LEU A 339 9.63 2.68 20.50
CA LEU A 339 8.24 2.28 20.68
C LEU A 339 8.05 0.76 20.72
N VAL A 340 9.08 -0.02 20.41
CA VAL A 340 9.07 -1.47 20.59
C VAL A 340 8.95 -1.76 22.09
N SER A 341 8.22 -2.80 22.44
CA SER A 341 7.75 -3.17 23.79
C SER A 341 6.63 -2.30 24.39
N ALA A 342 6.18 -1.26 23.69
CA ALA A 342 5.02 -0.50 24.13
C ALA A 342 3.74 -1.33 24.08
N THR A 343 2.87 -1.13 25.09
CA THR A 343 1.49 -1.67 25.08
C THR A 343 0.57 -0.74 24.31
N PRO A 344 -0.65 -1.19 23.88
CA PRO A 344 -1.65 -0.31 23.29
C PRO A 344 -1.97 0.91 24.16
N TYR A 345 -2.05 0.74 25.50
CA TYR A 345 -2.29 1.84 26.43
C TYR A 345 -1.15 2.88 26.42
N TRP A 346 0.10 2.42 26.46
CA TRP A 346 1.26 3.29 26.39
C TRP A 346 1.35 4.03 25.04
N LEU A 347 1.02 3.35 23.95
CA LEU A 347 0.95 3.97 22.62
C LEU A 347 -0.15 5.03 22.57
N ALA A 348 -1.35 4.75 23.10
CA ALA A 348 -2.44 5.72 23.16
C ALA A 348 -2.02 6.97 23.94
N ALA A 349 -1.28 6.83 25.05
CA ALA A 349 -0.71 7.95 25.78
C ALA A 349 0.30 8.74 24.91
N SER A 350 1.22 8.06 24.23
CA SER A 350 2.21 8.69 23.34
C SER A 350 1.57 9.47 22.20
N PHE A 351 0.43 9.01 21.67
CA PHE A 351 -0.33 9.68 20.62
C PHE A 351 -1.36 10.69 21.17
N ARG A 352 -1.43 10.82 22.54
CA ARG A 352 -2.34 11.74 23.25
C ARG A 352 -3.82 11.47 22.98
N GLU A 353 -4.18 10.20 22.84
CA GLU A 353 -5.53 9.72 22.60
C GLU A 353 -6.23 9.36 23.93
N ALA A 354 -6.56 10.36 24.75
CA ALA A 354 -7.13 10.16 26.08
C ALA A 354 -8.41 9.31 26.07
N LYS A 355 -9.26 9.42 25.02
CA LYS A 355 -10.47 8.60 24.89
C LYS A 355 -10.13 7.12 24.69
N ILE A 356 -9.10 6.83 23.89
CA ILE A 356 -8.63 5.46 23.67
C ILE A 356 -8.00 4.91 24.94
N MET A 357 -7.22 5.73 25.71
CA MET A 357 -6.69 5.32 27.01
C MET A 357 -7.81 4.88 27.96
N ASN A 358 -8.90 5.65 28.04
CA ASN A 358 -10.06 5.29 28.88
C ASN A 358 -10.77 4.00 28.39
N ALA A 359 -10.88 3.80 27.07
CA ALA A 359 -11.46 2.60 26.51
C ALA A 359 -10.60 1.35 26.79
N LEU A 360 -9.28 1.49 26.67
CA LEU A 360 -8.32 0.42 26.96
C LEU A 360 -8.34 0.02 28.44
N GLU A 361 -8.30 1.01 29.37
CA GLU A 361 -8.40 0.75 30.83
C GLU A 361 -9.70 0.04 31.18
N LYS A 362 -10.83 0.53 30.67
CA LYS A 362 -12.14 -0.11 30.82
C LYS A 362 -12.15 -1.53 30.24
N GLY A 363 -11.39 -1.78 29.19
CA GLY A 363 -11.21 -3.10 28.56
C GLY A 363 -10.22 -3.99 29.28
N GLY A 364 -9.66 -3.57 30.42
CA GLY A 364 -8.76 -4.36 31.27
C GLY A 364 -7.27 -4.11 31.05
N ALA A 365 -6.88 -3.10 30.27
CA ALA A 365 -5.47 -2.73 30.12
C ALA A 365 -4.86 -2.35 31.48
N ASN A 366 -3.60 -2.75 31.69
CA ASN A 366 -2.82 -2.34 32.84
C ASN A 366 -2.06 -1.03 32.55
N PRO A 367 -2.52 0.12 33.04
CA PRO A 367 -1.90 1.42 32.76
C PRO A 367 -0.52 1.59 33.41
N LEU A 368 -0.14 0.71 34.33
CA LEU A 368 1.12 0.77 35.05
C LEU A 368 2.30 0.17 34.28
N LEU A 369 2.04 -0.50 33.17
CA LEU A 369 3.09 -1.08 32.34
C LEU A 369 3.94 0.00 31.69
N THR A 370 5.24 -0.13 31.85
CA THR A 370 6.26 0.72 31.21
C THR A 370 6.83 0.03 29.98
N THR A 371 7.53 0.78 29.13
CA THR A 371 8.38 0.17 28.10
C THR A 371 9.52 -0.62 28.75
N GLU A 372 9.99 -1.67 28.07
CA GLU A 372 11.17 -2.42 28.52
C GLU A 372 12.45 -1.64 28.22
N GLU A 373 13.56 -2.10 28.77
CA GLU A 373 14.88 -1.54 28.49
C GLU A 373 15.21 -1.73 27.00
N LEU A 374 15.60 -0.63 26.36
CA LEU A 374 15.88 -0.60 24.94
C LEU A 374 17.36 -0.58 24.68
N PHE A 375 17.82 -1.48 23.85
CA PHE A 375 19.21 -1.60 23.46
C PHE A 375 19.41 -1.23 21.99
N SER A 376 20.45 -0.46 21.68
CA SER A 376 20.89 -0.23 20.31
C SER A 376 22.38 -0.54 20.14
N LYS A 377 22.74 -0.93 18.91
CA LYS A 377 24.16 -1.04 18.55
C LYS A 377 24.69 0.37 18.26
N PRO A 378 25.68 0.87 19.01
CA PRO A 378 26.26 2.17 18.73
C PRO A 378 26.97 2.14 17.37
N ARG A 379 26.74 3.19 16.57
CA ARG A 379 27.50 3.43 15.33
C ARG A 379 28.54 4.50 15.58
N ASP A 380 29.71 4.36 14.96
CA ASP A 380 30.71 5.41 14.94
C ASP A 380 30.26 6.59 14.05
N ARG A 381 31.00 7.73 14.10
CA ARG A 381 30.71 8.92 13.27
C ARG A 381 30.75 8.65 11.76
N ALA A 382 31.32 7.53 11.33
CA ALA A 382 31.37 7.09 9.93
C ALA A 382 30.26 6.08 9.59
N GLY A 383 29.28 5.85 10.48
CA GLY A 383 28.17 4.94 10.27
C GLY A 383 28.54 3.45 10.36
N ARG A 384 29.75 3.11 10.79
CA ARG A 384 30.18 1.72 10.94
C ARG A 384 29.66 1.15 12.26
N LEU A 385 29.16 -0.09 12.21
CA LEU A 385 28.77 -0.83 13.42
C LEU A 385 30.06 -1.08 14.24
N ASN A 386 30.19 -0.36 15.35
CA ASN A 386 31.26 -0.59 16.31
C ASN A 386 30.80 -1.65 17.33
N PRO A 387 31.72 -2.25 18.08
CA PRO A 387 31.73 -3.66 18.46
C PRO A 387 30.43 -4.22 19.05
N PRO A 388 30.35 -5.55 19.27
CA PRO A 388 29.07 -6.28 19.35
C PRO A 388 28.21 -6.00 20.59
N GLU A 389 28.63 -5.11 21.48
CA GLU A 389 27.90 -4.82 22.70
C GLU A 389 26.72 -3.87 22.44
N LEU A 390 25.52 -4.36 22.73
CA LEU A 390 24.31 -3.55 22.80
C LEU A 390 24.46 -2.60 23.99
N LYS A 391 24.21 -1.29 23.78
CA LYS A 391 24.11 -0.33 24.87
C LYS A 391 22.66 0.01 25.13
N ALA A 392 22.27 0.09 26.38
CA ALA A 392 20.98 0.62 26.78
C ALA A 392 20.86 2.09 26.31
N VAL A 393 19.78 2.39 25.59
CA VAL A 393 19.54 3.71 24.99
C VAL A 393 18.23 4.34 25.45
N GLY A 394 17.45 3.64 26.25
CA GLY A 394 16.17 4.09 26.78
C GLY A 394 15.41 2.97 27.46
N GLY A 395 14.21 3.26 27.85
CA GLY A 395 13.30 2.30 28.48
C GLY A 395 12.67 2.83 29.75
N PHE A 396 11.85 1.99 30.34
CA PHE A 396 11.16 2.22 31.61
C PHE A 396 10.27 3.49 31.64
N ALA A 397 9.91 4.06 30.49
CA ALA A 397 9.04 5.22 30.44
C ALA A 397 7.59 4.83 30.80
N SER A 398 6.97 5.61 31.70
CA SER A 398 5.54 5.46 32.04
C SER A 398 4.62 6.06 30.98
N ALA A 399 3.33 5.73 31.04
CA ALA A 399 2.33 6.32 30.16
C ALA A 399 2.21 7.85 30.34
N VAL A 400 2.41 8.38 31.56
CA VAL A 400 2.44 9.84 31.80
C VAL A 400 3.61 10.49 31.07
N GLN A 401 4.79 9.91 31.13
CA GLN A 401 5.96 10.41 30.40
C GLN A 401 5.74 10.30 28.88
N ALA A 402 5.11 9.21 28.41
CA ALA A 402 4.73 9.05 27.02
C ALA A 402 3.80 10.16 26.53
N ALA A 403 2.75 10.50 27.29
CA ALA A 403 1.80 11.56 26.98
C ALA A 403 2.47 12.95 26.86
N ILE A 404 3.41 13.23 27.75
CA ILE A 404 4.17 14.50 27.75
C ILE A 404 5.13 14.56 26.56
N ARG A 405 5.90 13.50 26.33
CA ARG A 405 6.87 13.42 25.23
C ARG A 405 6.18 13.48 23.87
N GLY A 406 5.04 12.84 23.77
CA GLY A 406 4.24 12.76 22.56
C GLY A 406 4.93 12.01 21.41
N ALA A 407 4.16 11.58 20.44
CA ALA A 407 4.66 11.08 19.18
C ALA A 407 5.07 12.26 18.27
N SER A 408 6.18 12.12 17.54
CA SER A 408 6.54 13.11 16.52
C SER A 408 5.56 13.05 15.34
N ASP A 409 5.46 14.13 14.56
CA ASP A 409 4.62 14.17 13.36
C ASP A 409 4.94 13.05 12.36
N ARG A 410 6.18 12.55 12.35
CA ARG A 410 6.61 11.44 11.50
C ARG A 410 6.13 10.07 11.98
N GLU A 411 5.69 9.96 13.22
CA GLU A 411 5.21 8.71 13.82
C GLU A 411 3.68 8.58 13.74
N ARG A 412 2.99 9.66 13.40
CA ARG A 412 1.53 9.66 13.29
C ARG A 412 1.07 9.18 11.93
N PHE A 413 -0.01 8.41 11.88
CA PHE A 413 -0.66 8.00 10.63
C PHE A 413 -1.33 9.16 9.90
N TYR A 414 -1.47 10.30 10.53
CA TYR A 414 -2.06 11.51 9.97
C TYR A 414 -1.13 12.71 10.15
N VAL A 415 -1.12 13.60 9.16
CA VAL A 415 -0.36 14.85 9.22
C VAL A 415 -1.18 15.86 9.99
N ILE A 416 -0.59 16.49 11.02
CA ILE A 416 -1.17 17.67 11.66
C ILE A 416 -0.66 18.89 10.88
N PRO A 417 -1.53 19.58 10.12
CA PRO A 417 -1.12 20.83 9.50
C PRO A 417 -0.91 21.87 10.58
N ASN A 418 0.27 22.48 10.61
CA ASN A 418 0.66 23.55 11.54
C ASN A 418 0.44 23.15 13.02
N PRO A 419 1.41 22.49 13.68
CA PRO A 419 1.30 22.15 15.08
C PRO A 419 1.06 23.42 15.91
N ASP A 420 -0.10 23.48 16.56
CA ASP A 420 -0.46 24.55 17.49
C ASP A 420 0.03 24.15 18.90
N PRO A 421 0.99 24.87 19.50
CA PRO A 421 1.51 24.55 20.82
C PRO A 421 0.44 24.48 21.91
N VAL A 422 -0.58 25.34 21.83
CA VAL A 422 -1.70 25.36 22.79
C VAL A 422 -2.53 24.09 22.68
N ARG A 423 -2.83 23.67 21.48
CA ARG A 423 -3.54 22.42 21.21
C ARG A 423 -2.71 21.21 21.65
N GLU A 424 -1.42 21.19 21.33
CA GLU A 424 -0.53 20.09 21.69
C GLU A 424 -0.39 19.97 23.22
N GLU A 425 -0.28 21.08 23.95
CA GLU A 425 -0.28 21.06 25.42
C GLU A 425 -1.61 20.56 25.97
N ARG A 426 -2.74 21.00 25.42
CA ARG A 426 -4.06 20.56 25.84
C ARG A 426 -4.24 19.05 25.67
N LEU A 427 -3.84 18.51 24.53
CA LEU A 427 -3.90 17.07 24.29
C LEU A 427 -2.99 16.28 25.23
N ALA A 428 -1.79 16.81 25.50
CA ALA A 428 -0.88 16.22 26.48
C ALA A 428 -1.50 16.24 27.90
N LEU A 429 -2.11 17.35 28.28
CA LEU A 429 -2.79 17.51 29.57
C LEU A 429 -3.95 16.51 29.72
N GLU A 430 -4.82 16.39 28.72
CA GLU A 430 -5.93 15.42 28.71
C GLU A 430 -5.42 13.98 28.89
N ALA A 431 -4.34 13.59 28.21
CA ALA A 431 -3.75 12.28 28.32
C ALA A 431 -3.05 12.06 29.68
N VAL A 432 -2.37 13.08 30.23
CA VAL A 432 -1.78 13.04 31.57
C VAL A 432 -2.86 12.87 32.64
N ILE A 433 -3.97 13.62 32.56
CA ILE A 433 -5.11 13.48 33.45
C ILE A 433 -5.68 12.07 33.41
N ALA A 434 -5.87 11.51 32.21
CA ALA A 434 -6.36 10.15 32.05
C ALA A 434 -5.41 9.14 32.72
N ALA A 435 -4.11 9.21 32.44
CA ALA A 435 -3.12 8.31 33.03
C ALA A 435 -3.06 8.44 34.56
N ALA A 436 -3.11 9.67 35.11
CA ALA A 436 -3.12 9.91 36.54
C ALA A 436 -4.39 9.35 37.22
N ASN A 437 -5.55 9.49 36.56
CA ASN A 437 -6.82 8.94 37.07
C ASN A 437 -6.81 7.39 37.07
N HIS A 438 -6.06 6.77 36.15
CA HIS A 438 -5.87 5.32 36.10
C HIS A 438 -4.75 4.82 37.03
N GLY A 439 -4.22 5.69 37.93
CA GLY A 439 -3.28 5.33 38.99
C GLY A 439 -1.82 5.24 38.56
N VAL A 440 -1.44 5.77 37.39
CA VAL A 440 -0.02 5.79 36.98
C VAL A 440 0.79 6.66 37.93
N ASN A 441 1.92 6.14 38.42
CA ASN A 441 2.79 6.86 39.36
C ASN A 441 3.45 8.07 38.70
N LEU A 442 3.13 9.28 39.16
CA LEU A 442 3.66 10.56 38.63
C LEU A 442 5.15 10.76 38.93
N ASN A 443 5.65 10.08 39.96
CA ASN A 443 7.06 10.14 40.40
C ASN A 443 7.90 9.01 39.84
N HIS A 444 7.32 8.19 38.92
CA HIS A 444 8.09 7.17 38.22
C HIS A 444 9.21 7.80 37.40
N SER A 445 10.42 7.28 37.53
CA SER A 445 11.59 7.71 36.76
C SER A 445 11.93 6.71 35.66
N ASP A 446 12.29 7.22 34.50
CA ASP A 446 12.77 6.42 33.37
C ASP A 446 14.24 6.05 33.48
N PHE A 447 14.79 5.47 32.42
CA PHE A 447 16.22 5.10 32.31
C PHE A 447 17.20 6.25 32.60
N THR A 448 16.78 7.52 32.40
CA THR A 448 17.60 8.72 32.66
C THR A 448 17.36 9.29 34.06
N GLU A 449 16.65 8.57 34.92
CA GLU A 449 16.16 9.01 36.22
C GLU A 449 15.25 10.25 36.13
N SER A 450 14.73 10.59 34.93
CA SER A 450 13.80 11.71 34.75
C SER A 450 12.37 11.29 35.07
N THR A 451 11.66 12.15 35.82
CA THR A 451 10.23 12.01 36.11
C THR A 451 9.38 12.70 35.05
N ALA A 452 8.06 12.50 35.10
CA ALA A 452 7.10 13.22 34.27
C ALA A 452 7.23 14.76 34.40
N LEU A 453 7.52 15.26 35.60
CA LEU A 453 7.71 16.69 35.84
C LEU A 453 8.95 17.26 35.13
N HIS A 454 10.05 16.51 35.07
CA HIS A 454 11.24 16.87 34.28
C HIS A 454 10.91 16.96 32.78
N ASP A 455 10.15 16.00 32.26
CA ASP A 455 9.74 16.00 30.85
C ASP A 455 8.84 17.18 30.49
N ALA A 456 7.87 17.53 31.36
CA ALA A 456 6.96 18.65 31.17
C ALA A 456 7.71 20.00 31.22
N ALA A 457 8.62 20.15 32.17
CA ALA A 457 9.46 21.32 32.32
C ALA A 457 10.39 21.55 31.12
N ALA A 458 11.06 20.50 30.65
CA ALA A 458 11.96 20.55 29.49
C ALA A 458 11.24 20.89 28.17
N ARG A 459 9.92 20.69 28.10
CA ARG A 459 9.07 21.01 26.95
C ARG A 459 8.28 22.28 27.07
N ASN A 460 8.46 23.00 28.17
CA ASN A 460 7.77 24.26 28.46
C ASN A 460 6.24 24.10 28.41
N LEU A 461 5.69 23.14 29.18
CA LEU A 461 4.26 22.81 29.26
C LEU A 461 3.69 23.27 30.64
N PRO A 462 3.38 24.55 30.83
CA PRO A 462 3.02 25.12 32.15
C PRO A 462 1.74 24.53 32.76
N ASN A 463 0.74 24.19 31.93
CA ASN A 463 -0.52 23.60 32.43
C ASN A 463 -0.34 22.14 32.83
N VAL A 464 0.49 21.38 32.10
CA VAL A 464 0.86 20.01 32.50
C VAL A 464 1.68 20.01 33.79
N VAL A 465 2.64 20.92 33.95
CA VAL A 465 3.42 21.10 35.19
C VAL A 465 2.50 21.38 36.36
N ARG A 466 1.52 22.30 36.19
CA ARG A 466 0.55 22.61 37.24
C ARG A 466 -0.24 21.37 37.65
N GLU A 467 -0.80 20.66 36.72
CA GLU A 467 -1.59 19.45 36.99
C GLU A 467 -0.78 18.39 37.75
N LEU A 468 0.48 18.13 37.31
CA LEU A 468 1.36 17.21 37.99
C LEU A 468 1.66 17.62 39.42
N ALA A 469 1.94 18.93 39.66
CA ALA A 469 2.22 19.48 40.97
C ALA A 469 0.98 19.40 41.89
N GLU A 470 -0.21 19.78 41.42
CA GLU A 470 -1.47 19.71 42.16
C GLU A 470 -1.81 18.27 42.58
N ARG A 471 -1.40 17.27 41.80
CA ARG A 471 -1.58 15.83 42.09
C ARG A 471 -0.45 15.24 42.93
N GLY A 472 0.52 16.04 43.41
CA GLY A 472 1.55 15.61 44.33
C GLY A 472 2.81 15.02 43.68
N ALA A 473 3.13 15.43 42.45
CA ALA A 473 4.45 15.12 41.89
C ALA A 473 5.56 15.77 42.75
N ASP A 474 6.68 15.05 42.91
CA ASP A 474 7.85 15.56 43.64
C ASP A 474 8.50 16.70 42.84
N ILE A 475 8.32 17.93 43.37
CA ILE A 475 8.73 19.18 42.73
C ILE A 475 10.25 19.31 42.65
N ASN A 476 10.97 18.74 43.61
CA ASN A 476 12.41 18.87 43.74
C ASN A 476 13.17 17.56 43.44
N ALA A 477 12.51 16.60 42.82
CA ALA A 477 13.19 15.40 42.32
C ALA A 477 14.39 15.76 41.44
N LEU A 478 15.47 15.00 41.57
CA LEU A 478 16.66 15.13 40.73
C LEU A 478 16.67 14.05 39.63
N ASN A 479 17.01 14.44 38.41
CA ASN A 479 17.30 13.49 37.37
C ASN A 479 18.72 12.94 37.45
N GLY A 480 19.09 11.97 36.61
CA GLY A 480 20.44 11.36 36.58
C GLY A 480 21.59 12.32 36.27
N ARG A 481 21.30 13.59 35.95
CA ARG A 481 22.29 14.68 35.83
C ARG A 481 22.30 15.61 37.00
N GLY A 482 21.55 15.33 38.07
CA GLY A 482 21.43 16.18 39.24
C GLY A 482 20.64 17.48 39.02
N GLN A 483 19.79 17.52 37.96
CA GLN A 483 18.98 18.70 37.64
C GLN A 483 17.56 18.52 38.17
N THR A 484 16.94 19.63 38.66
CA THR A 484 15.51 19.70 38.98
C THR A 484 14.67 20.08 37.78
N ALA A 485 13.36 19.92 37.87
CA ALA A 485 12.43 20.41 36.87
C ALA A 485 12.55 21.93 36.64
N LEU A 486 12.85 22.70 37.68
CA LEU A 486 13.06 24.17 37.58
C LEU A 486 14.29 24.51 36.72
N ASP A 487 15.37 23.76 36.87
CA ASP A 487 16.58 23.96 36.05
C ASP A 487 16.30 23.72 34.56
N LEU A 488 15.53 22.67 34.26
CA LEU A 488 15.13 22.35 32.88
C LEU A 488 14.18 23.39 32.30
N ALA A 489 13.22 23.91 33.07
CA ALA A 489 12.30 24.97 32.65
C ALA A 489 13.06 26.24 32.27
N LYS A 490 13.94 26.72 33.16
CA LYS A 490 14.79 27.88 32.89
C LYS A 490 15.66 27.73 31.65
N PHE A 491 16.19 26.51 31.43
CA PHE A 491 16.95 26.22 30.22
C PHE A 491 16.07 26.24 28.95
N ALA A 492 14.86 25.68 29.02
CA ALA A 492 13.93 25.63 27.89
C ALA A 492 13.43 27.03 27.48
N GLU A 493 13.10 27.87 28.48
CA GLU A 493 12.64 29.26 28.28
C GLU A 493 13.70 30.16 27.64
N ASN A 494 14.99 29.92 27.93
CA ASN A 494 16.10 30.69 27.37
C ASN A 494 16.66 30.17 26.05
N ARG A 495 16.07 29.12 25.46
CA ARG A 495 16.52 28.58 24.16
C ARG A 495 16.16 29.53 23.02
N PRO A 496 17.12 29.93 22.18
CA PRO A 496 16.81 30.69 20.97
C PRO A 496 15.95 29.85 20.01
N ASN A 497 14.92 30.48 19.47
CA ASN A 497 14.08 29.87 18.40
C ASN A 497 14.90 29.67 17.12
N PHE A 498 15.48 28.51 16.93
CA PHE A 498 16.33 28.18 15.79
C PHE A 498 15.58 28.17 14.44
N PHE A 499 14.24 28.05 14.44
CA PHE A 499 13.43 27.89 13.22
C PHE A 499 12.45 29.04 12.97
N GLY A 500 12.47 30.11 13.75
CA GLY A 500 11.61 31.29 13.53
C GLY A 500 10.12 31.08 13.79
N PHE A 501 9.73 29.94 14.36
CA PHE A 501 8.35 29.70 14.78
C PHE A 501 8.18 30.10 16.25
N ASP A 502 7.16 30.91 16.54
CA ASP A 502 6.76 31.18 17.90
C ASP A 502 6.06 29.94 18.49
N LEU A 503 6.78 29.20 19.32
CA LEU A 503 6.27 28.04 20.04
C LEU A 503 5.82 28.41 21.47
N SER A 504 5.66 29.71 21.79
CA SER A 504 5.21 30.13 23.09
C SER A 504 3.77 29.72 23.37
N ILE A 505 3.52 29.24 24.57
CA ILE A 505 2.18 28.97 25.09
C ILE A 505 1.75 30.21 25.87
N PRO A 506 0.59 30.81 25.57
CA PRO A 506 0.11 31.97 26.34
C PRO A 506 -0.11 31.61 27.81
N GLY A 507 0.39 32.45 28.71
CA GLY A 507 0.21 32.25 30.15
C GLY A 507 1.50 32.46 30.96
N PRO A 508 1.52 32.01 32.23
CA PRO A 508 2.71 32.10 33.07
C PRO A 508 3.82 31.20 32.53
N LEU A 509 5.07 31.59 32.73
CA LEU A 509 6.23 30.76 32.41
C LEU A 509 6.21 29.46 33.23
N THR A 510 6.73 28.40 32.66
CA THR A 510 6.81 27.08 33.35
C THR A 510 7.62 27.19 34.65
N SER A 511 8.70 27.97 34.65
CA SER A 511 9.50 28.25 35.83
C SER A 511 8.70 29.01 36.92
N GLU A 512 7.85 29.97 36.54
CA GLU A 512 6.97 30.68 37.47
C GLU A 512 5.94 29.75 38.13
N VAL A 513 5.39 28.82 37.34
CA VAL A 513 4.47 27.79 37.85
C VAL A 513 5.19 26.92 38.87
N LEU A 514 6.38 26.42 38.57
CA LEU A 514 7.18 25.57 39.48
C LEU A 514 7.52 26.30 40.77
N LEU A 515 7.95 27.57 40.69
CA LEU A 515 8.27 28.38 41.87
C LEU A 515 7.07 28.56 42.82
N LYS A 516 5.83 28.68 42.31
CA LYS A 516 4.60 28.73 43.12
C LYS A 516 4.37 27.47 43.95
N PHE A 517 4.85 26.33 43.50
CA PHE A 517 4.78 25.04 44.19
C PHE A 517 6.04 24.74 45.01
N GLY A 518 6.96 25.68 45.18
CA GLY A 518 8.13 25.53 46.04
C GLY A 518 9.33 24.86 45.39
N ALA A 519 9.44 24.94 44.05
CA ALA A 519 10.60 24.42 43.35
C ALA A 519 11.89 25.17 43.70
N THR A 520 12.99 24.41 43.80
CA THR A 520 14.33 24.95 44.01
C THR A 520 15.24 24.53 42.86
N SER A 521 16.21 25.40 42.53
CA SER A 521 17.26 24.99 41.57
C SER A 521 18.26 24.06 42.25
N SER A 522 18.83 23.11 41.49
CA SER A 522 20.01 22.38 41.96
C SER A 522 21.17 23.37 42.11
N ASN A 523 21.88 23.34 43.25
CA ASN A 523 23.03 24.21 43.53
C ASN A 523 24.21 23.95 42.58
#